data_e5e25734cd3eb042d62774458652e61f
#
_entry.id   e5e25734cd3eb042d62774458652e61f
#
_cell.length_a   1.000
_cell.length_b   1.000
_cell.length_c   1.000
_cell.angle_alpha   90.00
_cell.angle_beta   90.00
_cell.angle_gamma   90.00
#
_symmetry.space_group_name_H-M   'P 1'
#
loop_
_entity.id
_entity.type
_entity.pdbx_description
1 polymer ?
#
loop_
_entity_poly.entity_id
_entity_poly.type
_entity_poly.pdbx_seq_one_letter_code
_entity_poly.pdbx_strand_id
1 'polypeptide(L)'
;MLPLCAAEGIGVLPWSPLARGRLARPWGEQTQRMATDEVSKKLYDATADADRRVIERVGEVAQKRGVPRAQVALAWLLSKPVVTAPIIGASKPGHLEDAIAALSLKLTPEELAALEEHYIPHPIVGFN
;
A
#
# COMPACT_ATOMS: atom_id res chain seq x y z
N MET A 1 13.73 12.13 2.27
CA MET A 1 14.38 10.87 1.81
C MET A 1 14.12 10.62 0.32
N LEU A 2 12.89 10.43 -0.16
CA LEU A 2 12.61 10.12 -1.58
C LEU A 2 13.16 11.14 -2.58
N PRO A 3 13.05 12.48 -2.35
CA PRO A 3 13.67 13.47 -3.26
C PRO A 3 15.19 13.34 -3.33
N LEU A 4 15.86 13.03 -2.22
CA LEU A 4 17.30 12.78 -2.21
C LEU A 4 17.66 11.53 -3.02
N CYS A 5 16.93 10.44 -2.82
CA CYS A 5 17.15 9.22 -3.61
C CYS A 5 17.01 9.48 -5.11
N ALA A 6 16.00 10.26 -5.51
CA ALA A 6 15.81 10.63 -6.91
C ALA A 6 16.96 11.49 -7.45
N ALA A 7 17.45 12.49 -6.67
CA ALA A 7 18.54 13.36 -7.07
C ALA A 7 19.87 12.61 -7.21
N GLU A 8 20.13 11.63 -6.34
CA GLU A 8 21.38 10.87 -6.31
C GLU A 8 21.31 9.55 -7.13
N GLY A 9 20.21 9.29 -7.84
CA GLY A 9 20.04 8.06 -8.61
C GLY A 9 19.98 6.79 -7.76
N ILE A 10 19.55 6.90 -6.50
CA ILE A 10 19.44 5.77 -5.56
C ILE A 10 18.09 5.11 -5.71
N GLY A 11 18.08 3.79 -6.00
CA GLY A 11 16.87 2.99 -6.06
C GLY A 11 16.23 2.80 -4.69
N VAL A 12 14.89 2.81 -4.64
CA VAL A 12 14.12 2.63 -3.40
C VAL A 12 13.38 1.30 -3.42
N LEU A 13 13.54 0.53 -2.36
CA LEU A 13 12.90 -0.76 -2.13
C LEU A 13 11.93 -0.67 -0.93
N PRO A 14 10.68 -0.23 -1.13
CA PRO A 14 9.74 -0.07 -0.02
C PRO A 14 9.39 -1.42 0.62
N TRP A 15 9.48 -1.46 1.94
CA TRP A 15 9.08 -2.60 2.75
C TRP A 15 7.59 -2.51 3.10
N SER A 16 6.93 -3.67 3.24
CA SER A 16 5.51 -3.78 3.64
C SER A 16 4.55 -2.95 2.75
N PRO A 17 4.58 -3.10 1.42
CA PRO A 17 3.85 -2.24 0.48
C PRO A 17 2.33 -2.30 0.63
N LEU A 18 1.79 -3.32 1.30
CA LEU A 18 0.37 -3.48 1.58
C LEU A 18 0.00 -3.11 3.03
N ALA A 19 0.86 -2.35 3.72
CA ALA A 19 0.65 -1.95 5.11
C ALA A 19 0.26 -3.16 6.00
N ARG A 20 1.04 -4.25 5.90
CA ARG A 20 0.80 -5.53 6.60
C ARG A 20 -0.59 -6.14 6.34
N GLY A 21 -1.14 -5.87 5.16
CA GLY A 21 -2.43 -6.39 4.68
C GLY A 21 -3.62 -5.45 4.87
N ARG A 22 -3.44 -4.27 5.48
CA ARG A 22 -4.51 -3.27 5.63
C ARG A 22 -5.04 -2.76 4.28
N LEU A 23 -4.17 -2.58 3.30
CA LEU A 23 -4.55 -2.15 1.94
C LEU A 23 -5.11 -3.28 1.06
N ALA A 24 -5.00 -4.53 1.48
CA ALA A 24 -5.49 -5.67 0.72
C ALA A 24 -6.92 -6.09 1.08
N ARG A 25 -7.55 -5.48 2.09
CA ARG A 25 -8.87 -5.86 2.64
C ARG A 25 -9.74 -4.64 2.91
N PRO A 26 -11.06 -4.85 3.03
CA PRO A 26 -11.97 -3.84 3.55
C PRO A 26 -11.58 -3.40 4.98
N TRP A 27 -11.91 -2.16 5.32
CA TRP A 27 -11.75 -1.68 6.70
C TRP A 27 -12.55 -2.53 7.68
N GLY A 28 -11.94 -2.86 8.82
CA GLY A 28 -12.58 -3.68 9.86
C GLY A 28 -12.49 -5.19 9.66
N GLU A 29 -12.07 -5.66 8.49
CA GLU A 29 -11.79 -7.07 8.29
C GLU A 29 -10.46 -7.44 8.96
N GLN A 30 -10.54 -8.29 10.00
CA GLN A 30 -9.38 -8.75 10.73
C GLN A 30 -9.04 -10.20 10.36
N THR A 31 -7.75 -10.48 10.26
CA THR A 31 -7.25 -11.85 10.20
C THR A 31 -6.65 -12.25 11.55
N GLN A 32 -6.56 -13.55 11.80
CA GLN A 32 -5.90 -14.08 12.99
C GLN A 32 -4.48 -13.50 13.15
N ARG A 33 -3.74 -13.32 12.05
CA ARG A 33 -2.43 -12.70 12.04
C ARG A 33 -2.47 -11.23 12.47
N MET A 34 -3.44 -10.45 11.99
CA MET A 34 -3.57 -9.03 12.36
C MET A 34 -3.91 -8.86 13.84
N ALA A 35 -4.73 -9.73 14.40
CA ALA A 35 -5.10 -9.69 15.81
C ALA A 35 -3.89 -9.86 16.76
N THR A 36 -2.88 -10.63 16.34
CA THR A 36 -1.67 -10.92 17.11
C THR A 36 -0.44 -10.09 16.68
N ASP A 37 -0.56 -9.24 15.66
CA ASP A 37 0.55 -8.47 15.11
C ASP A 37 0.76 -7.16 15.87
N GLU A 38 1.51 -7.22 16.98
CA GLU A 38 1.86 -6.06 17.80
C GLU A 38 2.63 -4.98 17.01
N VAL A 39 3.41 -5.36 16.01
CA VAL A 39 4.13 -4.41 15.13
C VAL A 39 3.13 -3.62 14.30
N SER A 40 2.10 -4.28 13.76
CA SER A 40 1.03 -3.60 13.01
C SER A 40 0.29 -2.57 13.88
N LYS A 41 -0.08 -2.94 15.09
CA LYS A 41 -0.72 -2.03 16.04
C LYS A 41 0.17 -0.80 16.32
N LYS A 42 1.43 -1.04 16.67
CA LYS A 42 2.39 0.03 16.97
C LYS A 42 2.59 1.01 15.82
N LEU A 43 2.55 0.53 14.58
CA LEU A 43 2.80 1.35 13.39
C LEU A 43 1.58 2.13 12.90
N TYR A 44 0.36 1.60 13.07
CA TYR A 44 -0.81 2.11 12.36
C TYR A 44 -2.00 2.52 13.23
N ASP A 45 -2.08 2.09 14.50
CA ASP A 45 -3.29 2.36 15.29
C ASP A 45 -3.48 3.85 15.60
N ALA A 46 -2.39 4.59 15.76
CA ALA A 46 -2.44 6.04 16.01
C ALA A 46 -3.00 6.86 14.83
N THR A 47 -3.01 6.30 13.60
CA THR A 47 -3.44 6.97 12.36
C THR A 47 -4.66 6.30 11.74
N ALA A 48 -5.30 5.37 12.44
CA ALA A 48 -6.35 4.50 11.94
C ALA A 48 -7.51 5.26 11.26
N ASP A 49 -7.96 6.38 11.82
CA ASP A 49 -9.07 7.17 11.24
C ASP A 49 -8.70 7.85 9.92
N ALA A 50 -7.46 8.32 9.79
CA ALA A 50 -6.96 8.90 8.54
C ALA A 50 -6.77 7.80 7.48
N ASP A 51 -6.19 6.67 7.89
CA ASP A 51 -5.90 5.53 7.02
C ASP A 51 -7.17 4.88 6.48
N ARG A 52 -8.25 4.88 7.26
CA ARG A 52 -9.54 4.33 6.85
C ARG A 52 -10.00 4.88 5.50
N ARG A 53 -9.96 6.20 5.32
CA ARG A 53 -10.40 6.84 4.07
C ARG A 53 -9.57 6.41 2.87
N VAL A 54 -8.27 6.28 3.07
CA VAL A 54 -7.35 5.78 2.03
C VAL A 54 -7.68 4.33 1.68
N ILE A 55 -7.90 3.47 2.69
CA ILE A 55 -8.26 2.05 2.50
C ILE A 55 -9.60 1.90 1.77
N GLU A 56 -10.60 2.72 2.12
CA GLU A 56 -11.90 2.75 1.44
C GLU A 56 -11.73 3.16 -0.03
N ARG A 57 -10.93 4.19 -0.32
CA ARG A 57 -10.64 4.65 -1.68
C ARG A 57 -9.93 3.57 -2.54
N VAL A 58 -8.98 2.85 -1.96
CA VAL A 58 -8.35 1.69 -2.64
C VAL A 58 -9.42 0.67 -3.04
N GLY A 59 -10.41 0.44 -2.17
CA GLY A 59 -11.55 -0.44 -2.47
C GLY A 59 -12.43 0.02 -3.61
N GLU A 60 -12.75 1.32 -3.67
CA GLU A 60 -13.55 1.90 -4.74
C GLU A 60 -12.87 1.78 -6.11
N VAL A 61 -11.57 2.08 -6.17
CA VAL A 61 -10.79 1.95 -7.41
C VAL A 61 -10.69 0.48 -7.83
N ALA A 62 -10.43 -0.42 -6.87
CA ALA A 62 -10.35 -1.86 -7.12
C ALA A 62 -11.69 -2.40 -7.68
N GLN A 63 -12.81 -2.01 -7.10
CA GLN A 63 -14.14 -2.39 -7.57
C GLN A 63 -14.43 -1.89 -8.99
N LYS A 64 -14.13 -0.62 -9.28
CA LYS A 64 -14.31 -0.03 -10.62
C LYS A 64 -13.47 -0.75 -11.68
N ARG A 65 -12.28 -1.18 -11.32
CA ARG A 65 -11.35 -1.90 -12.22
C ARG A 65 -11.63 -3.41 -12.29
N GLY A 66 -12.42 -3.96 -11.38
CA GLY A 66 -12.66 -5.40 -11.29
C GLY A 66 -11.41 -6.20 -10.89
N VAL A 67 -10.52 -5.61 -10.08
CA VAL A 67 -9.26 -6.22 -9.64
C VAL A 67 -9.16 -6.23 -8.11
N PRO A 68 -8.32 -7.11 -7.52
CA PRO A 68 -8.06 -7.10 -6.08
C PRO A 68 -7.45 -5.78 -5.59
N ARG A 69 -7.78 -5.37 -4.35
CA ARG A 69 -7.22 -4.17 -3.69
C ARG A 69 -5.69 -4.19 -3.66
N ALA A 70 -5.09 -5.36 -3.45
CA ALA A 70 -3.64 -5.53 -3.43
C ALA A 70 -2.99 -5.09 -4.75
N GLN A 71 -3.60 -5.40 -5.89
CA GLN A 71 -3.10 -4.97 -7.20
C GLN A 71 -3.13 -3.45 -7.35
N VAL A 72 -4.20 -2.78 -6.90
CA VAL A 72 -4.30 -1.30 -6.94
C VAL A 72 -3.24 -0.65 -6.06
N ALA A 73 -3.06 -1.13 -4.83
CA ALA A 73 -2.06 -0.60 -3.90
C ALA A 73 -0.63 -0.77 -4.44
N LEU A 74 -0.31 -1.94 -5.00
CA LEU A 74 1.00 -2.20 -5.60
C LEU A 74 1.20 -1.38 -6.88
N ALA A 75 0.19 -1.25 -7.74
CA ALA A 75 0.25 -0.44 -8.95
C ALA A 75 0.47 1.05 -8.63
N TRP A 76 -0.19 1.57 -7.57
CA TRP A 76 0.06 2.93 -7.10
C TRP A 76 1.52 3.12 -6.67
N LEU A 77 2.07 2.19 -5.89
CA LEU A 77 3.46 2.28 -5.43
C LEU A 77 4.44 2.22 -6.61
N LEU A 78 4.20 1.31 -7.56
CA LEU A 78 5.00 1.15 -8.78
C LEU A 78 4.86 2.34 -9.76
N SER A 79 3.85 3.18 -9.62
CA SER A 79 3.70 4.41 -10.42
C SER A 79 4.68 5.52 -9.98
N LYS A 80 5.34 5.37 -8.82
CA LYS A 80 6.28 6.38 -8.31
C LYS A 80 7.66 6.19 -8.94
N PRO A 81 8.20 7.19 -9.65
CA PRO A 81 9.44 7.04 -10.43
C PRO A 81 10.66 6.61 -9.60
N VAL A 82 10.69 6.96 -8.32
CA VAL A 82 11.80 6.65 -7.41
C VAL A 82 11.74 5.20 -6.87
N VAL A 83 10.59 4.54 -6.99
CA VAL A 83 10.43 3.15 -6.53
C VAL A 83 11.00 2.18 -7.55
N THR A 84 12.01 1.43 -7.16
CA THR A 84 12.65 0.41 -8.00
C THR A 84 11.91 -0.91 -7.94
N ALA A 85 11.66 -1.43 -6.74
CA ALA A 85 10.92 -2.67 -6.53
C ALA A 85 10.39 -2.76 -5.09
N PRO A 86 9.09 -2.98 -4.87
CA PRO A 86 8.56 -3.23 -3.54
C PRO A 86 8.93 -4.63 -3.04
N ILE A 87 9.18 -4.75 -1.73
CA ILE A 87 9.43 -6.05 -1.07
C ILE A 87 8.11 -6.63 -0.62
N ILE A 88 7.65 -7.68 -1.29
CA ILE A 88 6.39 -8.37 -0.96
C ILE A 88 6.62 -9.61 -0.11
N GLY A 89 5.60 -9.97 0.69
CA GLY A 89 5.49 -11.26 1.36
C GLY A 89 4.29 -12.03 0.84
N ALA A 90 4.52 -13.18 0.22
CA ALA A 90 3.46 -14.05 -0.29
C ALA A 90 3.40 -15.35 0.53
N SER A 91 2.30 -15.56 1.25
CA SER A 91 2.03 -16.80 2.01
C SER A 91 1.12 -17.78 1.26
N LYS A 92 0.58 -17.36 0.11
CA LYS A 92 -0.27 -18.17 -0.78
C LYS A 92 0.09 -17.86 -2.24
N PRO A 93 -0.05 -18.82 -3.17
CA PRO A 93 0.21 -18.59 -4.60
C PRO A 93 -0.53 -17.37 -5.16
N GLY A 94 -1.82 -17.20 -4.86
CA GLY A 94 -2.60 -16.05 -5.30
C GLY A 94 -2.04 -14.68 -4.89
N HIS A 95 -1.31 -14.58 -3.77
CA HIS A 95 -0.65 -13.32 -3.40
C HIS A 95 0.49 -12.96 -4.36
N LEU A 96 1.21 -13.95 -4.87
CA LEU A 96 2.25 -13.76 -5.87
C LEU A 96 1.65 -13.41 -7.23
N GLU A 97 0.58 -14.10 -7.62
CA GLU A 97 -0.16 -13.83 -8.87
C GLU A 97 -0.69 -12.40 -8.89
N ASP A 98 -1.30 -11.93 -7.80
CA ASP A 98 -1.76 -10.54 -7.65
C ASP A 98 -0.61 -9.54 -7.76
N ALA A 99 0.54 -9.85 -7.16
CA ALA A 99 1.71 -8.96 -7.23
C ALA A 99 2.27 -8.87 -8.65
N ILE A 100 2.30 -9.97 -9.39
CA ILE A 100 2.72 -10.00 -10.79
C ILE A 100 1.71 -9.23 -11.66
N ALA A 101 0.42 -9.44 -11.47
CA ALA A 101 -0.63 -8.74 -12.21
C ALA A 101 -0.58 -7.21 -12.02
N ALA A 102 -0.18 -6.75 -10.84
CA ALA A 102 0.00 -5.32 -10.56
C ALA A 102 1.03 -4.64 -11.48
N LEU A 103 2.02 -5.34 -12.00
CA LEU A 103 3.01 -4.80 -12.94
C LEU A 103 2.37 -4.30 -14.25
N SER A 104 1.28 -4.92 -14.66
CA SER A 104 0.56 -4.58 -15.89
C SER A 104 -0.59 -3.59 -15.65
N LEU A 105 -0.99 -3.35 -14.39
CA LEU A 105 -2.07 -2.46 -14.04
C LEU A 105 -1.59 -1.00 -14.10
N LYS A 106 -2.04 -0.27 -15.12
CA LYS A 106 -1.77 1.18 -15.25
C LYS A 106 -2.95 1.97 -14.70
N LEU A 107 -2.70 2.72 -13.63
CA LEU A 107 -3.66 3.64 -13.04
C LEU A 107 -3.67 4.95 -13.84
N THR A 108 -4.87 5.53 -14.01
CA THR A 108 -5.00 6.84 -14.66
C THR A 108 -4.59 7.97 -13.72
N PRO A 109 -4.29 9.19 -14.22
CA PRO A 109 -4.02 10.35 -13.38
C PRO A 109 -5.14 10.65 -12.38
N GLU A 110 -6.39 10.45 -12.78
CA GLU A 110 -7.57 10.67 -11.93
C GLU A 110 -7.65 9.63 -10.80
N GLU A 111 -7.30 8.38 -11.09
CA GLU A 111 -7.25 7.32 -10.07
C GLU A 111 -6.10 7.56 -9.09
N LEU A 112 -4.94 7.99 -9.56
CA LEU A 112 -3.82 8.35 -8.70
C LEU A 112 -4.19 9.52 -7.79
N ALA A 113 -4.80 10.58 -8.33
CA ALA A 113 -5.27 11.71 -7.54
C ALA A 113 -6.32 11.29 -6.50
N ALA A 114 -7.28 10.43 -6.89
CA ALA A 114 -8.29 9.92 -5.96
C ALA A 114 -7.69 9.08 -4.82
N LEU A 115 -6.68 8.26 -5.10
CA LEU A 115 -5.99 7.46 -4.08
C LEU A 115 -5.21 8.33 -3.08
N GLU A 116 -4.74 9.50 -3.50
CA GLU A 116 -3.93 10.43 -2.70
C GLU A 116 -4.74 11.51 -1.98
N GLU A 117 -6.00 11.72 -2.36
CA GLU A 117 -6.87 12.80 -1.87
C GLU A 117 -6.98 12.86 -0.34
N HIS A 118 -7.05 11.70 0.31
CA HIS A 118 -7.23 11.59 1.76
C HIS A 118 -5.94 11.31 2.53
N TYR A 119 -4.80 11.34 1.84
CA TYR A 119 -3.52 11.09 2.50
C TYR A 119 -3.15 12.25 3.44
N ILE A 120 -2.81 11.89 4.67
CA ILE A 120 -2.28 12.81 5.67
C ILE A 120 -0.89 12.31 6.08
N PRO A 121 0.16 13.16 6.05
CA PRO A 121 1.50 12.77 6.49
C PRO A 121 1.48 12.28 7.94
N HIS A 122 2.11 11.14 8.18
CA HIS A 122 2.20 10.55 9.52
C HIS A 122 3.53 10.89 10.19
N PRO A 123 3.58 10.95 11.53
CA PRO A 123 4.84 10.99 12.26
C PRO A 123 5.68 9.76 11.96
N ILE A 124 7.01 9.91 12.01
CA ILE A 124 7.92 8.77 11.91
C ILE A 124 7.76 7.92 13.18
N VAL A 125 7.44 6.62 12.99
CA VAL A 125 7.27 5.65 14.08
C VAL A 125 8.19 4.45 13.89
N GLY A 126 8.44 3.69 14.95
CA GLY A 126 9.19 2.43 14.86
C GLY A 126 10.69 2.52 15.12
N PHE A 127 11.22 3.68 15.47
CA PHE A 127 12.64 3.93 15.76
C PHE A 127 12.92 4.44 17.17
N ASN A 128 12.04 4.14 18.13
CA ASN A 128 12.23 4.47 19.57
C ASN A 128 12.75 3.27 20.32
#